data_833b0fec32a94dc8809a55635af308bd
#
_entry.id   833b0fec32a94dc8809a55635af308bd
#
_cell.length_a   1.000
_cell.length_b   1.000
_cell.length_c   1.000
_cell.angle_alpha   90.00
_cell.angle_beta   90.00
_cell.angle_gamma   90.00
#
_symmetry.space_group_name_H-M   'P 1'
#
loop_
_entity.id
_entity.type
_entity.pdbx_description
1 polymer ?
#
loop_
_entity_poly.entity_id
_entity_poly.type
_entity_poly.pdbx_seq_one_letter_code
_entity_poly.pdbx_strand_id
1 'polypeptide(L)'
;MQKAKYYLTASLLNAWIGGYDSFYDMLYRRETESNQKMLDGIDFEERVIKGEIEELKPYIDGALYQAFVCKECEGYMLLGFCDLINKDTIYDLKYVSHYDIGKYNNSVQHLIYLYCTDMEKFEYIIGQGKDIYFEKQPRDDERLRATIRQFISWLNRMDLIEVYQQNYSVARYKEQIDNYLNW
;
A
#
# COMPACT_ATOMS: atom_id res chain seq x y z
N MET A 1 -20.04 -2.63 17.99
CA MET A 1 -18.59 -2.54 17.77
C MET A 1 -18.19 -1.08 17.76
N GLN A 2 -17.13 -0.71 18.48
CA GLN A 2 -16.62 0.68 18.47
C GLN A 2 -15.89 0.86 17.13
N LYS A 3 -16.32 1.84 16.30
CA LYS A 3 -15.68 2.11 15.01
C LYS A 3 -14.20 2.50 15.21
N ALA A 4 -13.31 2.02 14.34
CA ALA A 4 -11.91 2.39 14.34
C ALA A 4 -11.75 3.92 14.32
N LYS A 5 -10.88 4.44 15.18
CA LYS A 5 -10.60 5.88 15.30
C LYS A 5 -9.36 6.31 14.52
N TYR A 6 -8.46 5.37 14.27
CA TYR A 6 -7.16 5.61 13.65
C TYR A 6 -6.97 4.67 12.46
N TYR A 7 -6.16 5.11 11.49
CA TYR A 7 -5.90 4.32 10.30
C TYR A 7 -4.42 3.96 10.14
N LEU A 8 -4.18 2.87 9.39
CA LEU A 8 -2.87 2.38 9.00
C LEU A 8 -2.77 2.28 7.48
N THR A 9 -1.61 2.59 6.94
CA THR A 9 -1.29 2.44 5.52
C THR A 9 -0.11 1.50 5.31
N ALA A 10 -0.04 0.91 4.13
CA ALA A 10 1.09 0.08 3.73
C ALA A 10 2.42 0.85 3.82
N SER A 11 2.44 2.11 3.38
CA SER A 11 3.66 2.94 3.40
C SER A 11 4.23 3.12 4.79
N LEU A 12 3.37 3.43 5.78
CA LEU A 12 3.81 3.60 7.17
C LEU A 12 4.38 2.31 7.74
N LEU A 13 3.67 1.18 7.56
CA LEU A 13 4.10 -0.12 8.07
C LEU A 13 5.37 -0.61 7.37
N ASN A 14 5.48 -0.45 6.05
CA ASN A 14 6.69 -0.81 5.31
C ASN A 14 7.90 0.02 5.73
N ALA A 15 7.73 1.33 5.96
CA ALA A 15 8.80 2.19 6.45
C ALA A 15 9.29 1.76 7.84
N TRP A 16 8.36 1.37 8.73
CA TRP A 16 8.69 0.84 10.05
C TRP A 16 9.43 -0.51 9.96
N ILE A 17 8.92 -1.48 9.17
CA ILE A 17 9.54 -2.81 8.99
C ILE A 17 10.93 -2.69 8.38
N GLY A 18 11.09 -1.80 7.40
CA GLY A 18 12.37 -1.56 6.72
C GLY A 18 13.40 -0.80 7.58
N GLY A 19 12.98 -0.23 8.71
CA GLY A 19 13.85 0.62 9.54
C GLY A 19 14.31 1.88 8.80
N TYR A 20 13.51 2.40 7.86
CA TYR A 20 13.88 3.56 7.04
C TYR A 20 13.80 4.85 7.84
N ASP A 21 14.73 5.76 7.61
CA ASP A 21 14.70 7.10 8.20
C ASP A 21 13.39 7.84 7.89
N SER A 22 12.83 7.60 6.69
CA SER A 22 11.53 8.13 6.26
C SER A 22 10.35 7.70 7.14
N PHE A 23 10.50 6.68 7.98
CA PHE A 23 9.44 6.29 8.93
C PHE A 23 9.05 7.44 9.84
N TYR A 24 10.03 8.13 10.42
CA TYR A 24 9.75 9.25 11.31
C TYR A 24 9.14 10.43 10.55
N ASP A 25 9.59 10.69 9.33
CA ASP A 25 8.98 11.73 8.50
C ASP A 25 7.51 11.41 8.19
N MET A 26 7.20 10.15 7.88
CA MET A 26 5.82 9.70 7.72
C MET A 26 5.01 9.79 9.00
N LEU A 27 5.56 9.31 10.14
CA LEU A 27 4.88 9.32 11.43
C LEU A 27 4.52 10.74 11.87
N TYR A 28 5.44 11.70 11.68
CA TYR A 28 5.25 13.11 12.03
C TYR A 28 4.61 13.94 10.92
N ARG A 29 4.27 13.32 9.78
CA ARG A 29 3.68 14.02 8.62
C ARG A 29 4.53 15.19 8.11
N ARG A 30 5.85 15.04 8.15
CA ARG A 30 6.77 16.03 7.58
C ARG A 30 6.69 16.02 6.07
N GLU A 31 6.80 17.19 5.46
CA GLU A 31 6.95 17.31 4.02
C GLU A 31 8.32 16.76 3.61
N THR A 32 8.32 15.93 2.58
CA THR A 32 9.54 15.39 1.97
C THR A 32 9.60 15.84 0.52
N GLU A 33 10.80 16.24 0.08
CA GLU A 33 11.01 16.57 -1.32
C GLU A 33 10.92 15.33 -2.20
N SER A 34 10.31 15.48 -3.38
CA SER A 34 10.30 14.43 -4.39
C SER A 34 11.72 14.17 -4.88
N ASN A 35 12.11 12.92 -4.94
CA ASN A 35 13.40 12.52 -5.50
C ASN A 35 13.21 11.86 -6.88
N GLN A 36 14.32 11.69 -7.64
CA GLN A 36 14.26 11.14 -8.99
C GLN A 36 13.58 9.77 -9.04
N LYS A 37 13.80 8.90 -8.04
CA LYS A 37 13.15 7.57 -7.99
C LYS A 37 11.63 7.65 -7.91
N MET A 38 11.10 8.64 -7.20
CA MET A 38 9.65 8.87 -7.13
C MET A 38 9.13 9.35 -8.48
N LEU A 39 9.83 10.26 -9.14
CA LEU A 39 9.46 10.76 -10.47
C LEU A 39 9.49 9.65 -11.52
N ASP A 40 10.52 8.81 -11.51
CA ASP A 40 10.62 7.65 -12.41
C ASP A 40 9.47 6.64 -12.18
N GLY A 41 9.06 6.46 -10.92
CA GLY A 41 7.91 5.62 -10.57
C GLY A 41 6.60 6.18 -11.10
N ILE A 42 6.38 7.48 -10.93
CA ILE A 42 5.18 8.18 -11.45
C ILE A 42 5.14 8.10 -12.98
N ASP A 43 6.26 8.35 -13.67
CA ASP A 43 6.34 8.24 -15.14
C ASP A 43 5.99 6.82 -15.61
N PHE A 44 6.55 5.81 -14.96
CA PHE A 44 6.24 4.42 -15.29
C PHE A 44 4.76 4.10 -15.13
N GLU A 45 4.15 4.48 -13.99
CA GLU A 45 2.74 4.28 -13.72
C GLU A 45 1.86 4.98 -14.78
N GLU A 46 2.15 6.25 -15.10
CA GLU A 46 1.43 6.97 -16.14
C GLU A 46 1.51 6.30 -17.52
N ARG A 47 2.70 5.82 -17.91
CA ARG A 47 2.90 5.12 -19.20
C ARG A 47 2.14 3.80 -19.24
N VAL A 48 2.09 3.06 -18.13
CA VAL A 48 1.26 1.85 -18.03
C VAL A 48 -0.19 2.22 -18.24
N ILE A 49 -0.73 3.17 -17.46
CA ILE A 49 -2.15 3.57 -17.52
C ILE A 49 -2.54 4.10 -18.91
N LYS A 50 -1.65 4.83 -19.58
CA LYS A 50 -1.87 5.32 -20.96
C LYS A 50 -1.77 4.23 -22.03
N GLY A 51 -1.39 2.98 -21.66
CA GLY A 51 -1.23 1.87 -22.60
C GLY A 51 -0.02 2.01 -23.51
N GLU A 52 1.01 2.76 -23.10
CA GLU A 52 2.23 2.97 -23.87
C GLU A 52 3.19 1.77 -23.84
N ILE A 53 2.98 0.86 -22.87
CA ILE A 53 3.75 -0.39 -22.73
C ILE A 53 2.91 -1.54 -23.27
N GLU A 54 3.22 -1.99 -24.49
CA GLU A 54 2.40 -2.94 -25.26
C GLU A 54 2.11 -4.24 -24.49
N GLU A 55 3.13 -4.81 -23.83
CA GLU A 55 3.01 -6.07 -23.10
C GLU A 55 2.10 -5.98 -21.86
N LEU A 56 1.84 -4.76 -21.35
CA LEU A 56 0.97 -4.54 -20.20
C LEU A 56 -0.49 -4.25 -20.56
N LYS A 57 -0.81 -4.05 -21.83
CA LYS A 57 -2.19 -3.81 -22.29
C LYS A 57 -3.22 -4.83 -21.79
N PRO A 58 -2.92 -6.15 -21.77
CA PRO A 58 -3.89 -7.14 -21.26
C PRO A 58 -4.23 -6.97 -19.77
N TYR A 59 -3.36 -6.32 -18.99
CA TYR A 59 -3.55 -6.10 -17.55
C TYR A 59 -4.36 -4.84 -17.26
N ILE A 60 -4.35 -3.86 -18.20
CA ILE A 60 -5.01 -2.57 -18.03
C ILE A 60 -6.39 -2.51 -18.70
N ASP A 61 -6.67 -3.37 -19.67
CA ASP A 61 -7.97 -3.39 -20.36
C ASP A 61 -9.09 -3.76 -19.39
N GLY A 62 -10.03 -2.81 -19.17
CA GLY A 62 -11.12 -2.94 -18.22
C GLY A 62 -10.72 -2.88 -16.75
N ALA A 63 -9.49 -2.48 -16.42
CA ALA A 63 -9.04 -2.32 -15.03
C ALA A 63 -9.65 -1.08 -14.35
N LEU A 64 -9.82 -1.17 -13.02
CA LEU A 64 -10.02 -0.02 -12.16
C LEU A 64 -8.65 0.54 -11.76
N TYR A 65 -8.51 1.85 -11.82
CA TYR A 65 -7.26 2.55 -11.50
C TYR A 65 -7.39 3.30 -10.18
N GLN A 66 -6.30 3.34 -9.40
CA GLN A 66 -6.20 4.10 -8.14
C GLN A 66 -7.42 3.86 -7.24
N ALA A 67 -7.84 2.60 -7.15
CA ALA A 67 -9.03 2.22 -6.41
C ALA A 67 -8.80 2.34 -4.90
N PHE A 68 -9.57 3.23 -4.25
CA PHE A 68 -9.54 3.32 -2.79
C PHE A 68 -10.11 2.05 -2.17
N VAL A 69 -9.41 1.51 -1.17
CA VAL A 69 -9.84 0.33 -0.41
C VAL A 69 -9.67 0.58 1.07
N CYS A 70 -10.61 0.12 1.88
CA CYS A 70 -10.47 0.17 3.34
C CYS A 70 -11.24 -0.97 4.03
N LYS A 71 -10.71 -1.42 5.18
CA LYS A 71 -11.36 -2.41 6.06
C LYS A 71 -10.81 -2.35 7.47
N GLU A 72 -11.66 -2.54 8.47
CA GLU A 72 -11.22 -2.59 9.85
C GLU A 72 -10.47 -3.90 10.17
N CYS A 73 -9.31 -3.77 10.82
CA CYS A 73 -8.50 -4.88 11.30
C CYS A 73 -7.84 -4.52 12.63
N GLU A 74 -7.94 -5.39 13.64
CA GLU A 74 -7.31 -5.18 14.97
C GLU A 74 -7.67 -3.83 15.63
N GLY A 75 -8.87 -3.27 15.35
CA GLY A 75 -9.33 -1.99 15.87
C GLY A 75 -8.81 -0.75 15.14
N TYR A 76 -8.12 -0.94 14.01
CA TYR A 76 -7.59 0.11 13.14
C TYR A 76 -8.23 0.02 11.75
N MET A 77 -8.44 1.16 11.11
CA MET A 77 -8.89 1.20 9.71
C MET A 77 -7.67 1.03 8.81
N LEU A 78 -7.53 -0.10 8.14
CA LEU A 78 -6.57 -0.25 7.04
C LEU A 78 -7.11 0.50 5.84
N LEU A 79 -6.26 1.22 5.14
CA LEU A 79 -6.65 1.89 3.90
C LEU A 79 -5.47 2.05 2.94
N GLY A 80 -5.80 2.18 1.67
CA GLY A 80 -4.84 2.44 0.61
C GLY A 80 -5.52 2.66 -0.73
N PHE A 81 -4.67 2.81 -1.75
CA PHE A 81 -5.09 2.95 -3.14
C PHE A 81 -4.39 1.85 -3.94
N CYS A 82 -5.17 0.95 -4.54
CA CYS A 82 -4.64 -0.07 -5.44
C CYS A 82 -4.37 0.57 -6.79
N ASP A 83 -3.17 0.42 -7.34
CA ASP A 83 -2.82 1.02 -8.64
C ASP A 83 -3.73 0.50 -9.74
N LEU A 84 -3.93 -0.82 -9.79
CA LEU A 84 -4.82 -1.49 -10.74
C LEU A 84 -5.60 -2.61 -10.06
N ILE A 85 -6.87 -2.74 -10.39
CA ILE A 85 -7.67 -3.94 -10.10
C ILE A 85 -8.27 -4.42 -11.42
N ASN A 86 -7.90 -5.61 -11.86
CA ASN A 86 -8.45 -6.22 -13.07
C ASN A 86 -8.96 -7.62 -12.78
N LYS A 87 -10.26 -7.84 -13.02
CA LYS A 87 -10.97 -9.10 -12.71
C LYS A 87 -10.82 -9.45 -11.23
N ASP A 88 -10.09 -10.52 -10.93
CA ASP A 88 -9.88 -11.08 -9.59
C ASP A 88 -8.45 -10.84 -9.03
N THR A 89 -7.69 -9.94 -9.65
CA THR A 89 -6.30 -9.70 -9.32
C THR A 89 -6.04 -8.22 -9.07
N ILE A 90 -5.31 -7.94 -8.00
CA ILE A 90 -4.76 -6.62 -7.69
C ILE A 90 -3.35 -6.56 -8.27
N TYR A 91 -3.04 -5.51 -9.00
CA TYR A 91 -1.69 -5.24 -9.48
C TYR A 91 -1.18 -3.96 -8.85
N ASP A 92 0.09 -3.97 -8.45
CA ASP A 92 0.79 -2.81 -7.92
C ASP A 92 2.03 -2.54 -8.77
N LEU A 93 2.14 -1.31 -9.23
CA LEU A 93 3.15 -0.88 -10.18
C LEU A 93 4.40 -0.41 -9.44
N LYS A 94 5.55 -0.94 -9.80
CA LYS A 94 6.85 -0.55 -9.24
C LYS A 94 7.84 -0.25 -10.35
N TYR A 95 8.61 0.80 -10.18
CA TYR A 95 9.77 1.07 -11.04
C TYR A 95 11.05 1.10 -10.22
N VAL A 96 12.07 0.37 -10.65
CA VAL A 96 13.31 0.24 -9.91
C VAL A 96 14.52 0.30 -10.83
N SER A 97 15.64 0.81 -10.33
CA SER A 97 16.93 0.77 -11.04
C SER A 97 17.53 -0.63 -11.08
N HIS A 98 17.20 -1.46 -10.07
CA HIS A 98 17.64 -2.85 -9.98
C HIS A 98 16.57 -3.67 -9.26
N TYR A 99 16.23 -4.83 -9.85
CA TYR A 99 15.27 -5.77 -9.31
C TYR A 99 15.95 -7.12 -9.01
N ASP A 100 15.73 -7.61 -7.80
CA ASP A 100 16.05 -8.96 -7.38
C ASP A 100 14.76 -9.69 -7.02
N ILE A 101 14.66 -10.97 -7.39
CA ILE A 101 13.51 -11.82 -7.10
C ILE A 101 13.29 -11.87 -5.57
N GLY A 102 12.05 -11.64 -5.14
CA GLY A 102 11.69 -11.62 -3.73
C GLY A 102 11.92 -10.28 -3.03
N LYS A 103 12.25 -9.22 -3.77
CA LYS A 103 12.45 -7.88 -3.22
C LYS A 103 11.28 -7.40 -2.38
N TYR A 104 10.06 -7.80 -2.72
CA TYR A 104 8.84 -7.37 -2.05
C TYR A 104 8.26 -8.38 -1.05
N ASN A 105 8.96 -9.49 -0.76
CA ASN A 105 8.49 -10.53 0.17
C ASN A 105 8.19 -9.99 1.58
N ASN A 106 8.91 -8.97 2.03
CA ASN A 106 8.71 -8.37 3.34
C ASN A 106 7.70 -7.21 3.33
N SER A 107 7.22 -6.79 2.17
CA SER A 107 6.19 -5.77 2.07
C SER A 107 4.88 -6.25 2.71
N VAL A 108 4.15 -5.33 3.34
CA VAL A 108 2.78 -5.56 3.85
C VAL A 108 1.71 -5.00 2.92
N GLN A 109 2.09 -4.40 1.81
CA GLN A 109 1.15 -3.74 0.89
C GLN A 109 0.13 -4.73 0.32
N HIS A 110 0.60 -5.87 -0.20
CA HIS A 110 -0.26 -6.94 -0.70
C HIS A 110 -1.19 -7.50 0.39
N LEU A 111 -0.70 -7.63 1.64
CA LEU A 111 -1.53 -8.12 2.74
C LEU A 111 -2.70 -7.18 3.04
N ILE A 112 -2.44 -5.86 3.08
CA ILE A 112 -3.47 -4.85 3.32
C ILE A 112 -4.49 -4.85 2.19
N TYR A 113 -4.04 -4.85 0.94
CA TYR A 113 -4.94 -4.75 -0.21
C TYR A 113 -5.81 -5.99 -0.37
N LEU A 114 -5.22 -7.19 -0.25
CA LEU A 114 -5.97 -8.45 -0.26
C LEU A 114 -6.97 -8.54 0.90
N TYR A 115 -6.59 -8.10 2.09
CA TYR A 115 -7.48 -8.06 3.25
C TYR A 115 -8.65 -7.07 3.06
N CYS A 116 -8.38 -5.88 2.53
CA CYS A 116 -9.41 -4.85 2.33
C CYS A 116 -10.43 -5.23 1.24
N THR A 117 -10.00 -5.93 0.20
CA THR A 117 -10.84 -6.29 -0.95
C THR A 117 -11.46 -7.68 -0.86
N ASP A 118 -11.01 -8.51 0.08
CA ASP A 118 -11.31 -9.96 0.13
C ASP A 118 -10.87 -10.75 -1.12
N MET A 119 -9.97 -10.18 -1.93
CA MET A 119 -9.37 -10.87 -3.07
C MET A 119 -8.27 -11.83 -2.62
N GLU A 120 -7.95 -12.80 -3.51
CA GLU A 120 -6.93 -13.84 -3.24
C GLU A 120 -5.67 -13.68 -4.09
N LYS A 121 -5.70 -12.82 -5.12
CA LYS A 121 -4.61 -12.67 -6.07
C LYS A 121 -4.03 -11.27 -6.03
N PHE A 122 -2.72 -11.22 -5.85
CA PHE A 122 -1.95 -9.98 -5.90
C PHE A 122 -0.63 -10.23 -6.66
N GLU A 123 -0.27 -9.29 -7.50
CA GLU A 123 0.94 -9.36 -8.30
C GLU A 123 1.60 -7.97 -8.43
N TYR A 124 2.89 -7.88 -8.17
CA TYR A 124 3.68 -6.72 -8.54
C TYR A 124 4.02 -6.77 -10.03
N ILE A 125 3.84 -5.64 -10.72
CA ILE A 125 4.37 -5.40 -12.07
C ILE A 125 5.55 -4.46 -11.91
N ILE A 126 6.75 -4.94 -12.21
CA ILE A 126 7.99 -4.25 -11.88
C ILE A 126 8.74 -3.89 -13.16
N GLY A 127 8.85 -2.58 -13.43
CA GLY A 127 9.66 -2.04 -14.52
C GLY A 127 11.12 -1.83 -14.07
N GLN A 128 12.06 -2.28 -14.91
CA GLN A 128 13.48 -1.99 -14.79
C GLN A 128 14.05 -1.65 -16.15
N GLY A 129 14.26 -0.38 -16.44
CA GLY A 129 14.65 0.05 -17.78
C GLY A 129 13.61 -0.31 -18.84
N LYS A 130 13.90 -1.30 -19.68
CA LYS A 130 12.95 -1.83 -20.68
C LYS A 130 12.33 -3.17 -20.28
N ASP A 131 12.83 -3.78 -19.22
CA ASP A 131 12.39 -5.09 -18.76
C ASP A 131 11.21 -4.97 -17.81
N ILE A 132 10.28 -5.93 -17.90
CA ILE A 132 9.13 -6.04 -17.01
C ILE A 132 9.19 -7.40 -16.30
N TYR A 133 9.01 -7.37 -14.98
CA TYR A 133 8.97 -8.56 -14.16
C TYR A 133 7.63 -8.64 -13.42
N PHE A 134 7.23 -9.86 -13.06
CA PHE A 134 6.00 -10.12 -12.33
C PHE A 134 6.33 -10.91 -11.07
N GLU A 135 5.82 -10.46 -9.93
CA GLU A 135 6.04 -11.12 -8.64
C GLU A 135 4.72 -11.29 -7.91
N LYS A 136 4.25 -12.55 -7.82
CA LYS A 136 3.03 -12.89 -7.08
C LYS A 136 3.29 -12.92 -5.59
N GLN A 137 2.32 -12.41 -4.82
CA GLN A 137 2.38 -12.43 -3.37
C GLN A 137 1.14 -13.13 -2.80
N PRO A 138 1.32 -14.03 -1.82
CA PRO A 138 0.21 -14.75 -1.21
C PRO A 138 -0.53 -13.88 -0.21
N ARG A 139 -1.81 -14.19 -0.02
CA ARG A 139 -2.59 -13.66 1.11
C ARG A 139 -2.12 -14.31 2.42
N ASP A 140 -1.95 -13.50 3.45
CA ASP A 140 -1.60 -13.96 4.80
C ASP A 140 -2.17 -13.00 5.85
N ASP A 141 -3.44 -13.21 6.21
CA ASP A 141 -4.17 -12.39 7.17
C ASP A 141 -3.58 -12.49 8.60
N GLU A 142 -2.99 -13.63 8.95
CA GLU A 142 -2.33 -13.83 10.24
C GLU A 142 -1.07 -12.98 10.37
N ARG A 143 -0.23 -12.97 9.34
CA ARG A 143 0.96 -12.10 9.27
C ARG A 143 0.55 -10.63 9.34
N LEU A 144 -0.52 -10.22 8.65
CA LEU A 144 -1.03 -8.85 8.70
C LEU A 144 -1.42 -8.46 10.12
N ARG A 145 -2.25 -9.29 10.80
CA ARG A 145 -2.70 -9.04 12.18
C ARG A 145 -1.52 -8.99 13.15
N ALA A 146 -0.58 -9.92 13.02
CA ALA A 146 0.63 -9.95 13.84
C ALA A 146 1.47 -8.67 13.65
N THR A 147 1.62 -8.21 12.41
CA THR A 147 2.35 -6.97 12.08
C THR A 147 1.70 -5.74 12.71
N ILE A 148 0.37 -5.63 12.64
CA ILE A 148 -0.36 -4.51 13.27
C ILE A 148 -0.14 -4.52 14.78
N ARG A 149 -0.32 -5.66 15.45
CA ARG A 149 -0.12 -5.78 16.91
C ARG A 149 1.31 -5.42 17.32
N GLN A 150 2.31 -5.89 16.56
CA GLN A 150 3.72 -5.57 16.82
C GLN A 150 4.01 -4.09 16.64
N PHE A 151 3.51 -3.46 15.58
CA PHE A 151 3.67 -2.03 15.33
C PHE A 151 3.08 -1.19 16.47
N ILE A 152 1.85 -1.46 16.89
CA ILE A 152 1.20 -0.73 17.97
C ILE A 152 1.91 -0.96 19.31
N SER A 153 2.33 -2.18 19.60
CA SER A 153 3.13 -2.48 20.79
C SER A 153 4.46 -1.72 20.78
N TRP A 154 5.10 -1.61 19.61
CA TRP A 154 6.34 -0.86 19.45
C TRP A 154 6.12 0.65 19.65
N LEU A 155 5.07 1.24 19.07
CA LEU A 155 4.72 2.66 19.29
C LEU A 155 4.53 2.98 20.77
N ASN A 156 3.84 2.10 21.51
CA ASN A 156 3.64 2.26 22.95
C ASN A 156 4.98 2.22 23.73
N ARG A 157 5.86 1.28 23.39
CA ARG A 157 7.17 1.15 24.08
C ARG A 157 8.12 2.31 23.78
N MET A 158 7.93 2.95 22.63
CA MET A 158 8.77 4.09 22.21
C MET A 158 8.14 5.45 22.56
N ASP A 159 7.02 5.46 23.31
CA ASP A 159 6.26 6.67 23.65
C ASP A 159 5.81 7.49 22.42
N LEU A 160 5.53 6.80 21.29
CA LEU A 160 5.14 7.41 20.01
C LEU A 160 3.66 7.26 19.70
N ILE A 161 2.88 6.58 20.55
CA ILE A 161 1.48 6.28 20.29
C ILE A 161 0.63 7.54 20.18
N GLU A 162 0.89 8.57 20.99
CA GLU A 162 0.16 9.83 20.94
C GLU A 162 0.44 10.59 19.64
N VAL A 163 1.69 10.60 19.18
CA VAL A 163 2.08 11.20 17.89
C VAL A 163 1.35 10.53 16.73
N TYR A 164 1.31 9.18 16.75
CA TYR A 164 0.55 8.43 15.76
C TYR A 164 -0.94 8.78 15.81
N GLN A 165 -1.56 8.79 16.98
CA GLN A 165 -2.99 9.09 17.13
C GLN A 165 -3.36 10.50 16.67
N GLN A 166 -2.50 11.49 16.91
CA GLN A 166 -2.69 12.86 16.43
C GLN A 166 -2.67 12.94 14.89
N ASN A 167 -1.77 12.18 14.24
CA ASN A 167 -1.51 12.29 12.82
C ASN A 167 -2.31 11.31 11.93
N TYR A 168 -2.86 10.23 12.52
CA TYR A 168 -3.51 9.14 11.78
C TYR A 168 -4.99 8.92 12.17
N SER A 169 -5.72 10.00 12.44
CA SER A 169 -7.15 9.95 12.67
C SER A 169 -7.93 9.63 11.39
N VAL A 170 -8.91 8.71 11.45
CA VAL A 170 -9.80 8.35 10.32
C VAL A 170 -10.60 9.55 9.79
N ALA A 171 -10.75 10.61 10.58
CA ALA A 171 -11.44 11.82 10.15
C ALA A 171 -10.85 12.42 8.87
N ARG A 172 -9.54 12.19 8.61
CA ARG A 172 -8.85 12.65 7.39
C ARG A 172 -9.38 12.00 6.11
N TYR A 173 -9.89 10.77 6.19
CA TYR A 173 -10.39 9.99 5.05
C TYR A 173 -11.88 9.66 5.20
N LYS A 174 -12.61 10.45 6.01
CA LYS A 174 -14.01 10.16 6.34
C LYS A 174 -14.88 10.01 5.10
N GLU A 175 -14.76 10.92 4.15
CA GLU A 175 -15.55 10.91 2.92
C GLU A 175 -15.26 9.66 2.06
N GLN A 176 -13.99 9.33 1.85
CA GLN A 176 -13.59 8.14 1.09
C GLN A 176 -14.04 6.85 1.77
N ILE A 177 -13.90 6.79 3.10
CA ILE A 177 -14.32 5.62 3.89
C ILE A 177 -15.84 5.47 3.82
N ASP A 178 -16.60 6.55 4.04
CA ASP A 178 -18.06 6.51 3.99
C ASP A 178 -18.55 6.13 2.59
N ASN A 179 -17.95 6.63 1.53
CA ASN A 179 -18.27 6.26 0.15
C ASN A 179 -17.98 4.78 -0.13
N TYR A 180 -16.83 4.27 0.29
CA TYR A 180 -16.43 2.87 0.08
C TYR A 180 -17.33 1.88 0.84
N LEU A 181 -17.73 2.19 2.08
CA LEU A 181 -18.56 1.31 2.90
C LEU A 181 -20.04 1.33 2.53
N ASN A 182 -20.50 2.30 1.74
CA ASN A 182 -21.87 2.42 1.28
C ASN A 182 -22.09 1.86 -0.14
N TRP A 183 -21.06 1.30 -0.76
CA TRP A 183 -21.12 0.55 -2.01
C TRP A 183 -21.38 -0.94 -1.72
#